data_52a1bbb998f411d37e4b344b03b62dc9
#
_entry.id   52a1bbb998f411d37e4b344b03b62dc9
#
_cell.length_a   1.000
_cell.length_b   1.000
_cell.length_c   1.000
_cell.angle_alpha   90.00
_cell.angle_beta   90.00
_cell.angle_gamma   90.00
#
_symmetry.space_group_name_H-M   'P 1'
#
loop_
_entity.id
_entity.type
_entity.pdbx_description
1 polymer ?
#
loop_
_entity_poly.entity_id
_entity_poly.type
_entity_poly.pdbx_seq_one_letter_code
_entity_poly.pdbx_strand_id
1 'polypeptide(L)'
;MNAVLTAPAPRVLTPTVDAETCTCTPAVRYACGHCYHDQCLDCGFCTIGSCVCRCEYGLGFHPSDSPAKGPMFWIGGHHAKWLSTWGVPMCVSRSTLTERATLPRAADAWVCDSGAFSELGDHGGWTVSPYAYVRELRRYRDEIGLLVWAGPQDWMCEPDMIAKTGLSVREHIDRTVGNFVDLMTEEPGVDIIPTVQGWRPADYEACLDLYDKRGVRLADYPLVGVGSVCRRKSVKDVQAVLATVAAAGLRLHGFGLKTQALETCAEYLASADSLAWSRDARWNAPLPQCEGKHKSCSNCVHWAMRWRERVLDVLHAPRQLMLPTT
;
A
#
# COMPACT_ATOMS: atom_id res chain seq x y z
N MET A 1 -27.65 -17.79 -7.47
CA MET A 1 -27.34 -17.25 -6.13
C MET A 1 -25.91 -16.80 -6.18
N ASN A 2 -25.69 -15.49 -6.23
CA ASN A 2 -24.32 -14.95 -6.24
C ASN A 2 -23.77 -15.04 -4.81
N ALA A 3 -22.71 -15.80 -4.62
CA ALA A 3 -22.01 -15.81 -3.35
C ALA A 3 -21.39 -14.42 -3.14
N VAL A 4 -21.72 -13.77 -2.03
CA VAL A 4 -21.08 -12.54 -1.60
C VAL A 4 -19.66 -12.90 -1.19
N LEU A 5 -18.65 -12.37 -1.89
CA LEU A 5 -17.26 -12.51 -1.51
C LEU A 5 -17.00 -11.63 -0.28
N THR A 6 -17.05 -12.23 0.89
CA THR A 6 -16.69 -11.57 2.15
C THR A 6 -15.18 -11.69 2.36
N ALA A 7 -14.57 -10.66 2.98
CA ALA A 7 -13.19 -10.73 3.42
C ALA A 7 -12.99 -12.00 4.28
N PRO A 8 -11.86 -12.73 4.13
CA PRO A 8 -11.60 -13.87 4.98
C PRO A 8 -11.61 -13.44 6.45
N ALA A 9 -12.34 -14.19 7.28
CA ALA A 9 -12.40 -13.93 8.70
C ALA A 9 -10.98 -13.91 9.30
N PRO A 10 -10.67 -12.99 10.21
CA PRO A 10 -9.37 -12.92 10.85
C PRO A 10 -9.07 -14.28 11.51
N ARG A 11 -7.92 -14.86 11.17
CA ARG A 11 -7.45 -16.10 11.84
C ARG A 11 -7.04 -15.74 13.25
N VAL A 12 -7.85 -16.10 14.22
CA VAL A 12 -7.49 -16.02 15.64
C VAL A 12 -6.44 -17.09 15.90
N LEU A 13 -5.18 -16.68 15.99
CA LEU A 13 -4.10 -17.53 16.47
C LEU A 13 -4.11 -17.44 18.00
N THR A 14 -4.53 -18.50 18.67
CA THR A 14 -4.42 -18.60 20.13
C THR A 14 -2.94 -18.75 20.53
N PRO A 15 -2.45 -17.96 21.50
CA PRO A 15 -1.10 -18.12 22.02
C PRO A 15 -0.95 -19.53 22.62
N THR A 16 0.06 -20.26 22.23
CA THR A 16 0.28 -21.65 22.69
C THR A 16 1.32 -21.77 23.81
N VAL A 17 1.98 -20.67 24.20
CA VAL A 17 3.05 -20.70 25.23
C VAL A 17 3.10 -19.37 26.00
N ASP A 18 3.35 -19.44 27.31
CA ASP A 18 3.59 -18.28 28.17
C ASP A 18 4.91 -17.56 27.81
N ALA A 19 4.86 -16.22 27.69
CA ALA A 19 6.00 -15.40 27.31
C ALA A 19 7.22 -15.54 28.24
N GLU A 20 7.03 -15.89 29.52
CA GLU A 20 8.07 -16.02 30.51
C GLU A 20 8.96 -17.28 30.34
N THR A 21 8.53 -18.25 29.56
CA THR A 21 9.26 -19.53 29.35
C THR A 21 9.77 -19.70 27.90
N CYS A 22 9.77 -18.63 27.08
CA CYS A 22 10.13 -18.76 25.68
C CYS A 22 11.62 -19.01 25.45
N THR A 23 11.94 -20.21 24.96
CA THR A 23 13.28 -20.61 24.49
C THR A 23 13.42 -20.57 22.96
N CYS A 24 12.62 -19.77 22.29
CA CYS A 24 12.56 -19.73 20.83
C CYS A 24 13.89 -19.39 20.18
N THR A 25 14.23 -20.16 19.15
CA THR A 25 15.39 -19.89 18.30
C THR A 25 15.14 -18.65 17.40
N PRO A 26 16.18 -18.03 16.84
CA PRO A 26 16.03 -16.90 15.91
C PRO A 26 15.08 -17.19 14.72
N ALA A 27 14.92 -18.44 14.32
CA ALA A 27 14.06 -18.84 13.20
C ALA A 27 12.55 -18.66 13.47
N VAL A 28 12.15 -18.60 14.75
CA VAL A 28 10.76 -18.39 15.18
C VAL A 28 10.54 -17.02 15.82
N ARG A 29 11.38 -16.07 15.47
CA ARG A 29 11.28 -14.70 15.94
C ARG A 29 10.99 -13.74 14.76
N TYR A 30 10.32 -12.64 15.07
CA TYR A 30 10.20 -11.53 14.14
C TYR A 30 11.55 -10.91 13.83
N ALA A 31 11.65 -10.17 12.72
CA ALA A 31 12.86 -9.43 12.37
C ALA A 31 13.31 -8.43 13.47
N CYS A 32 12.39 -7.98 14.32
CA CYS A 32 12.67 -7.17 15.52
C CYS A 32 13.32 -7.94 16.68
N GLY A 33 13.48 -9.26 16.56
CA GLY A 33 14.05 -10.11 17.60
C GLY A 33 13.06 -10.63 18.65
N HIS A 34 11.82 -10.14 18.67
CA HIS A 34 10.77 -10.62 19.56
C HIS A 34 10.22 -11.97 19.12
N CYS A 35 9.75 -12.76 20.07
CA CYS A 35 9.18 -14.06 19.82
C CYS A 35 7.78 -13.95 19.20
N TYR A 36 7.36 -14.96 18.44
CA TYR A 36 6.00 -15.05 17.91
C TYR A 36 4.90 -15.15 18.98
N HIS A 37 5.25 -15.37 20.26
CA HIS A 37 4.30 -15.27 21.36
C HIS A 37 3.81 -13.84 21.60
N ASP A 38 4.58 -12.85 21.18
CA ASP A 38 4.24 -11.42 21.28
C ASP A 38 3.40 -10.98 20.08
N GLN A 39 2.45 -11.81 19.68
CA GLN A 39 1.61 -11.54 18.52
C GLN A 39 0.37 -10.72 18.87
N CYS A 40 0.04 -9.76 18.03
CA CYS A 40 -1.31 -9.20 18.00
C CYS A 40 -2.31 -10.30 17.60
N LEU A 41 -3.31 -10.55 18.42
CA LEU A 41 -4.34 -11.57 18.15
C LEU A 41 -5.14 -11.27 16.89
N ASP A 42 -5.26 -9.98 16.53
CA ASP A 42 -6.05 -9.55 15.35
C ASP A 42 -5.29 -9.68 14.04
N CYS A 43 -3.97 -9.47 14.04
CA CYS A 43 -3.19 -9.44 12.81
C CYS A 43 -1.98 -10.39 12.77
N GLY A 44 -1.63 -11.03 13.86
CA GLY A 44 -0.53 -12.00 13.93
C GLY A 44 0.88 -11.40 13.90
N PHE A 45 1.03 -10.07 14.03
CA PHE A 45 2.32 -9.38 14.06
C PHE A 45 2.73 -9.03 15.51
N CYS A 46 4.01 -8.71 15.71
CA CYS A 46 4.56 -8.37 17.02
C CYS A 46 3.88 -7.12 17.63
N THR A 47 3.58 -7.18 18.93
CA THR A 47 2.92 -6.10 19.68
C THR A 47 3.87 -5.30 20.58
N ILE A 48 5.15 -5.69 20.68
CA ILE A 48 6.09 -5.09 21.64
C ILE A 48 6.72 -3.81 21.10
N GLY A 49 6.51 -2.71 21.77
CA GLY A 49 7.18 -1.43 21.55
C GLY A 49 6.90 -0.83 20.16
N SER A 50 7.98 -0.52 19.43
CA SER A 50 7.92 0.00 18.05
C SER A 50 7.85 -1.08 16.98
N CYS A 51 7.56 -2.32 17.36
CA CYS A 51 7.49 -3.43 16.44
C CYS A 51 6.22 -3.40 15.57
N VAL A 52 6.31 -4.12 14.48
CA VAL A 52 5.30 -4.13 13.43
C VAL A 52 4.06 -4.87 13.88
N CYS A 53 3.02 -4.14 14.27
CA CYS A 53 1.67 -4.68 14.36
C CYS A 53 0.87 -4.28 13.12
N ARG A 54 0.21 -5.23 12.45
CA ARG A 54 -0.65 -4.92 11.29
C ARG A 54 -1.75 -3.94 11.62
N CYS A 55 -2.23 -3.93 12.86
CA CYS A 55 -3.23 -2.99 13.33
C CYS A 55 -2.72 -1.54 13.27
N GLU A 56 -1.43 -1.31 13.55
CA GLU A 56 -0.80 0.01 13.43
C GLU A 56 -0.68 0.48 11.98
N TYR A 57 -0.67 -0.48 11.03
CA TYR A 57 -0.69 -0.18 9.60
C TYR A 57 -2.10 -0.08 9.01
N GLY A 58 -3.13 -0.03 9.86
CA GLY A 58 -4.51 0.17 9.43
C GLY A 58 -5.21 -1.07 8.89
N LEU A 59 -4.69 -2.26 9.14
CA LEU A 59 -5.25 -3.53 8.66
C LEU A 59 -5.90 -4.39 9.76
N GLY A 60 -5.99 -3.90 10.99
CA GLY A 60 -6.69 -4.56 12.09
C GLY A 60 -7.75 -3.63 12.70
N PHE A 61 -8.81 -4.21 13.25
CA PHE A 61 -9.77 -3.50 14.08
C PHE A 61 -9.20 -3.42 15.50
N HIS A 62 -8.24 -2.54 15.75
CA HIS A 62 -7.83 -2.30 17.13
C HIS A 62 -8.69 -1.18 17.73
N PRO A 63 -9.32 -1.37 18.91
CA PRO A 63 -10.13 -0.34 19.56
C PRO A 63 -9.35 0.94 19.90
N SER A 64 -8.01 0.88 19.88
CA SER A 64 -7.13 2.03 20.08
C SER A 64 -6.75 2.74 18.78
N ASP A 65 -7.39 2.46 17.65
CA ASP A 65 -7.26 3.24 16.40
C ASP A 65 -7.75 4.67 16.65
N SER A 66 -6.99 5.34 17.50
CA SER A 66 -7.17 6.76 17.75
C SER A 66 -6.76 7.51 16.50
N PRO A 67 -7.60 8.38 15.95
CA PRO A 67 -7.26 9.26 14.82
C PRO A 67 -6.09 10.21 15.11
N ALA A 68 -5.44 10.06 16.26
CA ALA A 68 -4.39 10.95 16.75
C ALA A 68 -3.04 10.82 16.03
N LYS A 69 -2.80 9.76 15.25
CA LYS A 69 -1.47 9.53 14.63
C LYS A 69 -1.39 9.81 13.12
N GLY A 70 -2.44 10.33 12.48
CA GLY A 70 -2.44 10.58 11.03
C GLY A 70 -2.28 9.31 10.17
N PRO A 71 -2.23 9.45 8.83
CA PRO A 71 -2.11 8.32 7.91
C PRO A 71 -0.78 7.60 8.03
N MET A 72 -0.81 6.26 7.92
CA MET A 72 0.39 5.45 7.75
C MET A 72 1.11 5.78 6.44
N PHE A 73 2.43 5.89 6.47
CA PHE A 73 3.22 6.23 5.30
C PHE A 73 4.23 5.14 4.91
N TRP A 74 4.11 4.65 3.68
CA TRP A 74 5.00 3.68 3.06
C TRP A 74 5.97 4.38 2.12
N ILE A 75 7.28 4.35 2.41
CA ILE A 75 8.24 4.94 1.49
C ILE A 75 8.44 4.05 0.27
N GLY A 76 8.27 4.61 -0.93
CA GLY A 76 8.47 3.89 -2.17
C GLY A 76 9.92 3.46 -2.37
N GLY A 77 10.12 2.19 -2.74
CA GLY A 77 11.45 1.63 -3.02
C GLY A 77 11.51 0.94 -4.39
N HIS A 78 12.57 1.20 -5.16
CA HIS A 78 12.79 0.59 -6.48
C HIS A 78 14.02 -0.34 -6.53
N HIS A 79 14.55 -0.73 -5.36
CA HIS A 79 15.58 -1.77 -5.23
C HIS A 79 15.17 -2.78 -4.16
N ALA A 80 15.07 -4.05 -4.54
CA ALA A 80 14.67 -5.12 -3.63
C ALA A 80 15.53 -5.19 -2.35
N LYS A 81 16.86 -4.93 -2.45
CA LYS A 81 17.79 -4.95 -1.32
C LYS A 81 17.39 -3.97 -0.20
N TRP A 82 16.69 -2.90 -0.52
CA TRP A 82 16.29 -1.91 0.51
C TRP A 82 15.31 -2.48 1.52
N LEU A 83 14.51 -3.47 1.14
CA LEU A 83 13.65 -4.20 2.08
C LEU A 83 14.42 -4.79 3.28
N SER A 84 15.67 -5.23 3.06
CA SER A 84 16.50 -5.80 4.13
C SER A 84 17.43 -4.80 4.82
N THR A 85 17.54 -3.56 4.31
CA THR A 85 18.58 -2.64 4.79
C THR A 85 18.07 -1.32 5.35
N TRP A 86 16.84 -0.92 5.04
CA TRP A 86 16.35 0.40 5.47
C TRP A 86 15.63 0.38 6.82
N GLY A 87 15.00 -0.73 7.22
CA GLY A 87 14.34 -0.88 8.52
C GLY A 87 13.23 0.17 8.75
N VAL A 88 12.45 0.46 7.71
CA VAL A 88 11.28 1.33 7.74
C VAL A 88 10.20 0.77 6.84
N PRO A 89 8.92 1.07 7.09
CA PRO A 89 7.81 0.64 6.25
C PRO A 89 7.96 1.08 4.80
N MET A 90 7.86 0.13 3.86
CA MET A 90 8.14 0.35 2.44
C MET A 90 6.99 -0.08 1.53
N CYS A 91 6.82 0.63 0.42
CA CYS A 91 6.06 0.16 -0.75
C CYS A 91 7.03 -0.22 -1.87
N VAL A 92 6.97 -1.47 -2.32
CA VAL A 92 7.85 -1.97 -3.38
C VAL A 92 7.01 -2.62 -4.46
N SER A 93 7.24 -2.21 -5.71
CA SER A 93 6.50 -2.77 -6.85
C SER A 93 6.95 -4.19 -7.17
N ARG A 94 5.98 -5.03 -7.56
CA ARG A 94 6.19 -6.37 -8.12
C ARG A 94 7.28 -6.38 -9.20
N SER A 95 7.27 -5.39 -10.10
CA SER A 95 8.25 -5.28 -11.17
C SER A 95 9.71 -5.24 -10.70
N THR A 96 9.95 -4.85 -9.44
CA THR A 96 11.26 -4.87 -8.79
C THR A 96 11.67 -6.29 -8.32
N LEU A 97 10.72 -7.18 -8.15
CA LEU A 97 10.88 -8.47 -7.46
C LEU A 97 10.77 -9.69 -8.38
N THR A 98 9.94 -9.61 -9.43
CA THR A 98 9.44 -10.78 -10.19
C THR A 98 10.52 -11.65 -10.82
N GLU A 99 11.57 -11.08 -11.43
CA GLU A 99 12.61 -11.84 -12.14
C GLU A 99 13.76 -12.29 -11.24
N ARG A 100 13.67 -12.06 -9.92
CA ARG A 100 14.77 -12.37 -9.01
C ARG A 100 14.75 -13.83 -8.60
N ALA A 101 15.89 -14.52 -8.82
CA ALA A 101 16.09 -15.89 -8.31
C ALA A 101 16.10 -15.92 -6.77
N THR A 102 16.66 -14.88 -6.13
CA THR A 102 16.73 -14.74 -4.67
C THR A 102 16.09 -13.44 -4.21
N LEU A 103 15.36 -13.48 -3.11
CA LEU A 103 14.68 -12.34 -2.51
C LEU A 103 15.30 -12.00 -1.14
N PRO A 104 15.39 -10.71 -0.77
CA PRO A 104 15.88 -10.32 0.53
C PRO A 104 14.83 -10.58 1.62
N ARG A 105 15.27 -10.90 2.84
CA ARG A 105 14.36 -10.87 4.01
C ARG A 105 14.09 -9.42 4.40
N ALA A 106 12.83 -9.08 4.61
CA ALA A 106 12.44 -7.74 5.03
C ALA A 106 12.90 -7.45 6.47
N ALA A 107 13.43 -6.24 6.69
CA ALA A 107 13.81 -5.75 8.01
C ALA A 107 12.66 -5.02 8.72
N ASP A 108 11.62 -4.63 7.97
CA ASP A 108 10.41 -3.98 8.48
C ASP A 108 9.23 -4.32 7.56
N ALA A 109 8.01 -3.95 7.97
CA ALA A 109 6.80 -4.17 7.20
C ALA A 109 6.89 -3.54 5.82
N TRP A 110 6.26 -4.20 4.85
CA TRP A 110 6.20 -3.67 3.51
C TRP A 110 4.91 -4.05 2.81
N VAL A 111 4.59 -3.31 1.76
CA VAL A 111 3.43 -3.55 0.91
C VAL A 111 3.88 -3.71 -0.54
N CYS A 112 3.16 -4.55 -1.27
CA CYS A 112 3.48 -4.83 -2.67
C CYS A 112 2.57 -4.03 -3.60
N ASP A 113 3.12 -3.05 -4.32
CA ASP A 113 2.44 -2.47 -5.47
C ASP A 113 2.41 -3.48 -6.63
N SER A 114 1.29 -3.57 -7.32
CA SER A 114 1.08 -4.57 -8.39
C SER A 114 2.01 -4.42 -9.59
N GLY A 115 2.54 -3.22 -9.84
CA GLY A 115 3.32 -2.89 -11.01
C GLY A 115 2.47 -2.58 -12.25
N ALA A 116 1.19 -2.26 -12.09
CA ALA A 116 0.25 -1.96 -13.17
C ALA A 116 0.78 -0.91 -14.14
N PHE A 117 1.51 0.09 -13.61
CA PHE A 117 2.10 1.14 -14.45
C PHE A 117 3.05 0.57 -15.51
N SER A 118 3.92 -0.37 -15.13
CA SER A 118 4.86 -1.02 -16.05
C SER A 118 4.11 -1.96 -17.01
N GLU A 119 3.22 -2.81 -16.50
CA GLU A 119 2.45 -3.75 -17.31
C GLU A 119 1.63 -3.05 -18.39
N LEU A 120 0.80 -2.07 -18.03
CA LEU A 120 0.02 -1.32 -19.00
C LEU A 120 0.91 -0.40 -19.86
N GLY A 121 1.93 0.17 -19.25
CA GLY A 121 2.87 1.06 -19.90
C GLY A 121 3.70 0.37 -20.99
N ASP A 122 4.21 -0.80 -20.76
CA ASP A 122 5.11 -1.50 -21.66
C ASP A 122 4.39 -2.48 -22.60
N HIS A 123 3.26 -3.05 -22.14
CA HIS A 123 2.56 -4.12 -22.85
C HIS A 123 1.12 -3.78 -23.27
N GLY A 124 0.56 -2.66 -22.80
CA GLY A 124 -0.84 -2.29 -23.07
C GLY A 124 -1.87 -3.18 -22.35
N GLY A 125 -1.42 -3.99 -21.40
CA GLY A 125 -2.27 -4.91 -20.62
C GLY A 125 -1.45 -5.77 -19.68
N TRP A 126 -2.13 -6.57 -18.86
CA TRP A 126 -1.48 -7.53 -17.97
C TRP A 126 -0.94 -8.72 -18.73
N THR A 127 0.36 -8.99 -18.60
CA THR A 127 1.04 -10.17 -19.16
C THR A 127 0.99 -11.38 -18.24
N VAL A 128 0.62 -11.16 -16.97
CA VAL A 128 0.57 -12.16 -15.92
C VAL A 128 -0.88 -12.44 -15.55
N SER A 129 -1.26 -13.72 -15.54
CA SER A 129 -2.59 -14.14 -15.10
C SER A 129 -2.78 -13.93 -13.58
N PRO A 130 -4.05 -13.80 -13.09
CA PRO A 130 -4.34 -13.73 -11.66
C PRO A 130 -3.70 -14.89 -10.88
N TYR A 131 -3.79 -16.11 -11.38
CA TYR A 131 -3.15 -17.29 -10.79
C TYR A 131 -1.63 -17.13 -10.63
N ALA A 132 -0.93 -16.69 -11.68
CA ALA A 132 0.51 -16.50 -11.63
C ALA A 132 0.90 -15.37 -10.67
N TYR A 133 0.13 -14.29 -10.65
CA TYR A 133 0.32 -13.17 -9.73
C TYR A 133 0.16 -13.61 -8.25
N VAL A 134 -0.87 -14.38 -7.95
CA VAL A 134 -1.07 -14.95 -6.59
C VAL A 134 0.10 -15.84 -6.18
N ARG A 135 0.65 -16.66 -7.08
CA ARG A 135 1.84 -17.47 -6.80
C ARG A 135 3.07 -16.61 -6.47
N GLU A 136 3.26 -15.50 -7.19
CA GLU A 136 4.33 -14.55 -6.87
C GLU A 136 4.12 -13.91 -5.49
N LEU A 137 2.91 -13.47 -5.17
CA LEU A 137 2.60 -12.90 -3.85
C LEU A 137 2.84 -13.89 -2.70
N ARG A 138 2.44 -15.16 -2.87
CA ARG A 138 2.75 -16.23 -1.90
C ARG A 138 4.25 -16.40 -1.74
N ARG A 139 5.01 -16.41 -2.83
CA ARG A 139 6.47 -16.46 -2.80
C ARG A 139 7.05 -15.26 -2.03
N TYR A 140 6.55 -14.05 -2.26
CA TYR A 140 7.01 -12.84 -1.55
C TYR A 140 6.68 -12.91 -0.06
N ARG A 141 5.50 -13.38 0.31
CA ARG A 141 5.12 -13.63 1.71
C ARG A 141 6.11 -14.58 2.39
N ASP A 142 6.46 -15.68 1.74
CA ASP A 142 7.26 -16.76 2.34
C ASP A 142 8.76 -16.45 2.34
N GLU A 143 9.30 -15.89 1.25
CA GLU A 143 10.72 -15.62 1.11
C GLU A 143 11.13 -14.25 1.69
N ILE A 144 10.37 -13.18 1.47
CA ILE A 144 10.68 -11.85 2.00
C ILE A 144 10.17 -11.71 3.44
N GLY A 145 8.98 -12.21 3.73
CA GLY A 145 8.29 -12.02 5.02
C GLY A 145 7.76 -10.60 5.20
N LEU A 146 7.04 -10.35 6.28
CA LEU A 146 6.50 -9.05 6.70
C LEU A 146 5.68 -8.31 5.63
N LEU A 147 5.11 -9.05 4.65
CA LEU A 147 4.20 -8.49 3.65
C LEU A 147 2.85 -8.22 4.30
N VAL A 148 2.47 -6.95 4.39
CA VAL A 148 1.23 -6.51 5.05
C VAL A 148 0.03 -6.66 4.12
N TRP A 149 0.13 -6.16 2.89
CA TRP A 149 -0.89 -6.31 1.85
C TRP A 149 -0.26 -6.11 0.46
N ALA A 150 -1.02 -6.46 -0.57
CA ALA A 150 -0.67 -6.24 -1.97
C ALA A 150 -1.77 -5.49 -2.71
N GLY A 151 -1.40 -4.70 -3.70
CA GLY A 151 -2.33 -4.15 -4.69
C GLY A 151 -2.85 -5.24 -5.63
N PRO A 152 -4.05 -5.09 -6.20
CA PRO A 152 -4.56 -6.00 -7.21
C PRO A 152 -3.95 -5.69 -8.58
N GLN A 153 -4.26 -6.51 -9.56
CA GLN A 153 -3.95 -6.24 -10.97
C GLN A 153 -4.94 -5.20 -11.54
N ASP A 154 -4.79 -3.96 -11.12
CA ASP A 154 -5.66 -2.85 -11.49
C ASP A 154 -5.34 -2.28 -12.89
N TRP A 155 -6.29 -1.55 -13.47
CA TRP A 155 -6.18 -0.88 -14.77
C TRP A 155 -6.33 0.62 -14.56
N MET A 156 -5.20 1.32 -14.59
CA MET A 156 -5.14 2.76 -14.33
C MET A 156 -5.87 3.56 -15.42
N CYS A 157 -6.59 4.60 -14.99
CA CYS A 157 -7.46 5.43 -15.85
C CYS A 157 -6.84 6.75 -16.27
N GLU A 158 -5.53 6.95 -16.12
CA GLU A 158 -4.83 8.13 -16.63
C GLU A 158 -4.95 8.22 -18.15
N PRO A 159 -5.10 9.44 -18.72
CA PRO A 159 -5.28 9.63 -20.17
C PRO A 159 -4.20 8.98 -21.04
N ASP A 160 -2.95 8.97 -20.58
CA ASP A 160 -1.83 8.32 -21.27
C ASP A 160 -1.95 6.78 -21.25
N MET A 161 -2.48 6.20 -20.19
CA MET A 161 -2.76 4.76 -20.12
C MET A 161 -3.97 4.36 -20.98
N ILE A 162 -5.05 5.15 -20.93
CA ILE A 162 -6.21 4.99 -21.81
C ILE A 162 -5.79 5.03 -23.28
N ALA A 163 -4.98 6.01 -23.65
CA ALA A 163 -4.46 6.11 -25.03
C ALA A 163 -3.59 4.90 -25.42
N LYS A 164 -2.84 4.36 -24.48
CA LYS A 164 -1.92 3.24 -24.73
C LYS A 164 -2.64 1.90 -24.88
N THR A 165 -3.65 1.66 -24.04
CA THR A 165 -4.45 0.43 -24.09
C THR A 165 -5.49 0.43 -25.19
N GLY A 166 -5.91 1.63 -25.67
CA GLY A 166 -7.01 1.78 -26.62
C GLY A 166 -8.40 1.48 -26.03
N LEU A 167 -8.49 1.33 -24.71
CA LEU A 167 -9.71 1.03 -24.00
C LEU A 167 -10.31 2.30 -23.36
N SER A 168 -11.60 2.27 -23.06
CA SER A 168 -12.27 3.34 -22.31
C SER A 168 -11.99 3.25 -20.80
N VAL A 169 -12.22 4.35 -20.08
CA VAL A 169 -12.19 4.37 -18.61
C VAL A 169 -13.14 3.33 -18.04
N ARG A 170 -14.30 3.13 -18.64
CA ARG A 170 -15.28 2.12 -18.22
C ARG A 170 -14.73 0.70 -18.29
N GLU A 171 -14.03 0.37 -19.37
CA GLU A 171 -13.41 -0.94 -19.55
C GLU A 171 -12.23 -1.14 -18.59
N HIS A 172 -11.46 -0.09 -18.28
CA HIS A 172 -10.43 -0.15 -17.25
C HIS A 172 -11.02 -0.43 -15.86
N ILE A 173 -12.12 0.22 -15.51
CA ILE A 173 -12.85 -0.04 -14.26
C ILE A 173 -13.36 -1.48 -14.22
N ASP A 174 -14.00 -1.95 -15.31
CA ASP A 174 -14.54 -3.32 -15.35
C ASP A 174 -13.45 -4.37 -15.20
N ARG A 175 -12.30 -4.18 -15.86
CA ARG A 175 -11.14 -5.06 -15.74
C ARG A 175 -10.51 -5.00 -14.35
N THR A 176 -10.42 -3.83 -13.72
CA THR A 176 -9.91 -3.69 -12.35
C THR A 176 -10.75 -4.51 -11.37
N VAL A 177 -12.07 -4.34 -11.43
CA VAL A 177 -13.00 -5.07 -10.55
C VAL A 177 -13.01 -6.56 -10.88
N GLY A 178 -12.99 -6.92 -12.18
CA GLY A 178 -12.92 -8.31 -12.63
C GLY A 178 -11.65 -9.01 -12.12
N ASN A 179 -10.49 -8.41 -12.34
CA ASN A 179 -9.21 -8.96 -11.86
C ASN A 179 -9.19 -9.12 -10.33
N PHE A 180 -9.75 -8.16 -9.60
CA PHE A 180 -9.85 -8.30 -8.14
C PHE A 180 -10.68 -9.53 -7.73
N VAL A 181 -11.83 -9.73 -8.36
CA VAL A 181 -12.69 -10.91 -8.11
C VAL A 181 -11.94 -12.20 -8.45
N ASP A 182 -11.26 -12.25 -9.60
CA ASP A 182 -10.48 -13.41 -10.03
C ASP A 182 -9.34 -13.72 -9.03
N LEU A 183 -8.61 -12.67 -8.56
CA LEU A 183 -7.57 -12.83 -7.54
C LEU A 183 -8.11 -13.41 -6.23
N MET A 184 -9.29 -12.99 -5.81
CA MET A 184 -9.89 -13.49 -4.57
C MET A 184 -10.38 -14.94 -4.69
N THR A 185 -10.76 -15.41 -5.89
CA THR A 185 -11.13 -16.81 -6.13
C THR A 185 -9.92 -17.76 -6.06
N GLU A 186 -8.71 -17.25 -6.26
CA GLU A 186 -7.47 -18.02 -6.13
C GLU A 186 -7.02 -18.23 -4.68
N GLU A 187 -7.80 -17.76 -3.69
CA GLU A 187 -7.47 -17.86 -2.26
C GLU A 187 -6.02 -17.42 -1.97
N PRO A 188 -5.66 -16.16 -2.20
CA PRO A 188 -4.26 -15.72 -2.29
C PRO A 188 -3.42 -16.03 -1.05
N GLY A 189 -4.04 -16.14 0.13
CA GLY A 189 -3.34 -16.32 1.40
C GLY A 189 -2.44 -15.13 1.77
N VAL A 190 -2.62 -14.02 1.07
CA VAL A 190 -2.05 -12.70 1.29
C VAL A 190 -3.22 -11.72 1.19
N ASP A 191 -3.23 -10.69 2.02
CA ASP A 191 -4.27 -9.65 1.90
C ASP A 191 -4.06 -8.84 0.62
N ILE A 192 -5.02 -8.90 -0.27
CA ILE A 192 -5.09 -8.05 -1.45
C ILE A 192 -6.16 -6.99 -1.18
N ILE A 193 -5.77 -5.70 -1.17
CA ILE A 193 -6.74 -4.62 -0.96
C ILE A 193 -7.48 -4.34 -2.26
N PRO A 194 -8.83 -4.20 -2.27
CA PRO A 194 -9.55 -3.75 -3.46
C PRO A 194 -9.10 -2.34 -3.82
N THR A 195 -9.03 -2.04 -5.12
CA THR A 195 -8.61 -0.72 -5.61
C THR A 195 -9.69 -0.12 -6.48
N VAL A 196 -10.11 1.11 -6.18
CA VAL A 196 -11.02 1.87 -7.03
C VAL A 196 -10.24 2.71 -8.04
N GLN A 197 -10.72 2.71 -9.27
CA GLN A 197 -10.12 3.40 -10.40
C GLN A 197 -11.11 4.33 -11.08
N GLY A 198 -10.62 5.40 -11.67
CA GLY A 198 -11.41 6.38 -12.41
C GLY A 198 -10.57 7.58 -12.82
N TRP A 199 -11.13 8.46 -13.63
CA TRP A 199 -10.48 9.73 -13.96
C TRP A 199 -11.27 10.93 -13.44
N ARG A 200 -12.59 10.92 -13.52
CA ARG A 200 -13.48 11.93 -12.92
C ARG A 200 -14.10 11.38 -11.65
N PRO A 201 -14.56 12.21 -10.70
CA PRO A 201 -15.25 11.73 -9.51
C PRO A 201 -16.36 10.71 -9.80
N ALA A 202 -17.20 10.95 -10.80
CA ALA A 202 -18.27 10.03 -11.22
C ALA A 202 -17.76 8.64 -11.69
N ASP A 203 -16.52 8.54 -12.19
CA ASP A 203 -15.94 7.26 -12.58
C ASP A 203 -15.64 6.41 -11.34
N TYR A 204 -15.18 7.05 -10.26
CA TYR A 204 -14.94 6.37 -8.98
C TYR A 204 -16.25 5.91 -8.32
N GLU A 205 -17.30 6.72 -8.39
CA GLU A 205 -18.65 6.32 -7.95
C GLU A 205 -19.11 5.08 -8.74
N ALA A 206 -18.94 5.11 -10.08
CA ALA A 206 -19.28 3.95 -10.92
C ALA A 206 -18.42 2.70 -10.61
N CYS A 207 -17.15 2.89 -10.17
CA CYS A 207 -16.29 1.80 -9.73
C CYS A 207 -16.77 1.20 -8.40
N LEU A 208 -17.16 2.04 -7.43
CA LEU A 208 -17.76 1.60 -6.17
C LEU A 208 -19.03 0.77 -6.42
N ASP A 209 -19.93 1.29 -7.26
CA ASP A 209 -21.17 0.60 -7.65
C ASP A 209 -20.88 -0.74 -8.35
N LEU A 210 -19.81 -0.82 -9.13
CA LEU A 210 -19.47 -2.06 -9.83
C LEU A 210 -18.97 -3.13 -8.87
N TYR A 211 -18.16 -2.77 -7.86
CA TYR A 211 -17.77 -3.69 -6.79
C TYR A 211 -19.00 -4.28 -6.11
N ASP A 212 -19.96 -3.44 -5.72
CA ASP A 212 -21.21 -3.91 -5.10
C ASP A 212 -21.99 -4.86 -6.02
N LYS A 213 -22.16 -4.51 -7.30
CA LYS A 213 -22.82 -5.36 -8.33
C LYS A 213 -22.11 -6.70 -8.54
N ARG A 214 -20.82 -6.79 -8.31
CA ARG A 214 -20.02 -8.02 -8.39
C ARG A 214 -20.00 -8.78 -7.05
N GLY A 215 -20.74 -8.32 -6.04
CA GLY A 215 -20.87 -8.95 -4.74
C GLY A 215 -19.67 -8.69 -3.81
N VAL A 216 -18.87 -7.67 -4.09
CA VAL A 216 -17.73 -7.27 -3.26
C VAL A 216 -18.14 -6.07 -2.42
N ARG A 217 -18.35 -6.28 -1.12
CA ARG A 217 -18.63 -5.20 -0.16
C ARG A 217 -17.34 -4.56 0.29
N LEU A 218 -17.02 -3.38 -0.24
CA LEU A 218 -15.76 -2.69 0.07
C LEU A 218 -15.60 -2.36 1.56
N ALA A 219 -16.71 -2.15 2.29
CA ALA A 219 -16.71 -1.93 3.73
C ALA A 219 -16.24 -3.14 4.57
N ASP A 220 -16.22 -4.34 3.99
CA ASP A 220 -15.70 -5.54 4.65
C ASP A 220 -14.16 -5.61 4.58
N TYR A 221 -13.52 -4.73 3.81
CA TYR A 221 -12.07 -4.67 3.68
C TYR A 221 -11.48 -3.59 4.60
N PRO A 222 -10.38 -3.88 5.28
CA PRO A 222 -9.77 -2.95 6.22
C PRO A 222 -9.17 -1.72 5.53
N LEU A 223 -8.94 -1.80 4.23
CA LEU A 223 -8.34 -0.74 3.43
C LEU A 223 -8.79 -0.86 1.97
N VAL A 224 -9.04 0.28 1.31
CA VAL A 224 -9.38 0.37 -0.11
C VAL A 224 -8.37 1.28 -0.80
N GLY A 225 -7.73 0.79 -1.84
CA GLY A 225 -6.81 1.58 -2.65
C GLY A 225 -7.53 2.58 -3.55
N VAL A 226 -6.96 3.77 -3.73
CA VAL A 226 -7.43 4.76 -4.69
C VAL A 226 -6.32 4.95 -5.73
N GLY A 227 -6.56 4.46 -6.94
CA GLY A 227 -5.64 4.58 -8.06
C GLY A 227 -5.88 5.80 -8.92
N SER A 228 -5.07 6.01 -9.96
CA SER A 228 -5.12 7.15 -10.90
C SER A 228 -5.09 8.53 -10.24
N VAL A 229 -4.39 8.65 -9.10
CA VAL A 229 -4.18 9.90 -8.35
C VAL A 229 -2.75 10.42 -8.44
N CYS A 230 -1.76 9.55 -8.68
CA CYS A 230 -0.33 9.87 -8.60
C CYS A 230 0.15 10.85 -9.69
N ARG A 231 -0.42 10.80 -10.90
CA ARG A 231 0.01 11.61 -12.05
C ARG A 231 -0.79 12.89 -12.25
N ARG A 232 -1.80 13.13 -11.44
CA ARG A 232 -2.60 14.36 -11.55
C ARG A 232 -1.73 15.59 -11.34
N LYS A 233 -1.98 16.62 -12.17
CA LYS A 233 -1.25 17.89 -12.08
C LYS A 233 -1.82 18.78 -10.99
N SER A 234 -3.13 18.71 -10.76
CA SER A 234 -3.88 19.53 -9.81
C SER A 234 -4.10 18.77 -8.48
N VAL A 235 -3.68 19.37 -7.39
CA VAL A 235 -3.97 18.85 -6.04
C VAL A 235 -5.48 18.91 -5.74
N LYS A 236 -6.19 19.91 -6.28
CA LYS A 236 -7.64 20.02 -6.15
C LYS A 236 -8.36 18.83 -6.78
N ASP A 237 -7.87 18.32 -7.92
CA ASP A 237 -8.45 17.14 -8.56
C ASP A 237 -8.21 15.87 -7.73
N VAL A 238 -7.03 15.75 -7.11
CA VAL A 238 -6.73 14.65 -6.16
C VAL A 238 -7.67 14.74 -4.96
N GLN A 239 -7.83 15.93 -4.39
CA GLN A 239 -8.72 16.15 -3.25
C GLN A 239 -10.17 15.82 -3.58
N ALA A 240 -10.67 16.27 -4.73
CA ALA A 240 -12.04 15.98 -5.16
C ALA A 240 -12.30 14.47 -5.28
N VAL A 241 -11.35 13.72 -5.87
CA VAL A 241 -11.44 12.26 -5.98
C VAL A 241 -11.43 11.59 -4.61
N LEU A 242 -10.46 11.95 -3.76
CA LEU A 242 -10.35 11.33 -2.42
C LEU A 242 -11.57 11.64 -1.57
N ALA A 243 -12.10 12.88 -1.62
CA ALA A 243 -13.32 13.26 -0.91
C ALA A 243 -14.54 12.45 -1.41
N THR A 244 -14.66 12.24 -2.74
CA THR A 244 -15.74 11.43 -3.31
C THR A 244 -15.69 9.99 -2.79
N VAL A 245 -14.51 9.35 -2.82
CA VAL A 245 -14.39 7.96 -2.35
C VAL A 245 -14.52 7.86 -0.83
N ALA A 246 -13.99 8.85 -0.08
CA ALA A 246 -14.11 8.90 1.38
C ALA A 246 -15.57 9.07 1.85
N ALA A 247 -16.42 9.72 1.06
CA ALA A 247 -17.86 9.86 1.35
C ALA A 247 -18.58 8.49 1.46
N ALA A 248 -18.01 7.43 0.90
CA ALA A 248 -18.52 6.06 1.09
C ALA A 248 -18.15 5.44 2.46
N GLY A 249 -17.49 6.19 3.37
CA GLY A 249 -17.12 5.70 4.70
C GLY A 249 -15.97 4.71 4.72
N LEU A 250 -15.18 4.63 3.65
CA LEU A 250 -14.10 3.67 3.48
C LEU A 250 -12.77 4.21 4.03
N ARG A 251 -11.91 3.32 4.50
CA ARG A 251 -10.52 3.63 4.87
C ARG A 251 -9.66 3.57 3.62
N LEU A 252 -9.03 4.68 3.25
CA LEU A 252 -8.39 4.82 1.94
C LEU A 252 -6.86 4.73 2.01
N HIS A 253 -6.28 4.04 1.03
CA HIS A 253 -4.87 4.13 0.66
C HIS A 253 -4.71 4.93 -0.63
N GLY A 254 -3.94 6.00 -0.60
CA GLY A 254 -3.62 6.79 -1.80
C GLY A 254 -2.32 6.33 -2.44
N PHE A 255 -2.39 5.72 -3.63
CA PHE A 255 -1.20 5.23 -4.34
C PHE A 255 -0.35 6.37 -4.92
N GLY A 256 0.96 6.36 -4.66
CA GLY A 256 1.95 7.20 -5.30
C GLY A 256 1.75 8.71 -5.13
N LEU A 257 1.18 9.16 -4.03
CA LEU A 257 0.83 10.56 -3.83
C LEU A 257 2.08 11.47 -3.78
N LYS A 258 1.97 12.64 -4.42
CA LYS A 258 2.98 13.70 -4.32
C LYS A 258 2.92 14.37 -2.96
N THR A 259 4.04 14.90 -2.48
CA THR A 259 4.14 15.56 -1.16
C THR A 259 3.04 16.58 -0.92
N GLN A 260 2.78 17.46 -1.89
CA GLN A 260 1.72 18.48 -1.75
C GLN A 260 0.32 17.88 -1.63
N ALA A 261 0.04 16.74 -2.29
CA ALA A 261 -1.23 16.05 -2.14
C ALA A 261 -1.34 15.35 -0.78
N LEU A 262 -0.23 14.82 -0.25
CA LEU A 262 -0.18 14.27 1.11
C LEU A 262 -0.53 15.35 2.15
N GLU A 263 0.02 16.55 2.01
CA GLU A 263 -0.27 17.69 2.90
C GLU A 263 -1.76 18.05 2.89
N THR A 264 -2.35 18.15 1.69
CA THR A 264 -3.71 18.65 1.53
C THR A 264 -4.79 17.62 1.80
N CYS A 265 -4.50 16.34 1.52
CA CYS A 265 -5.51 15.29 1.47
C CYS A 265 -5.38 14.25 2.60
N ALA A 266 -4.44 14.45 3.55
CA ALA A 266 -4.20 13.48 4.61
C ALA A 266 -5.46 13.13 5.44
N GLU A 267 -6.45 14.02 5.53
CA GLU A 267 -7.71 13.79 6.24
C GLU A 267 -8.58 12.68 5.64
N TYR A 268 -8.44 12.43 4.33
CA TYR A 268 -9.17 11.38 3.61
C TYR A 268 -8.46 10.02 3.66
N LEU A 269 -7.24 9.97 4.19
CA LEU A 269 -6.34 8.81 4.06
C LEU A 269 -6.17 8.06 5.37
N ALA A 270 -6.24 6.75 5.32
CA ALA A 270 -5.73 5.85 6.35
C ALA A 270 -4.24 5.53 6.11
N SER A 271 -3.84 5.48 4.83
CA SER A 271 -2.44 5.30 4.46
C SER A 271 -2.12 5.88 3.08
N ALA A 272 -0.83 6.08 2.80
CA ALA A 272 -0.34 6.49 1.49
C ALA A 272 1.07 5.95 1.23
N ASP A 273 1.45 5.86 -0.03
CA ASP A 273 2.84 5.65 -0.42
C ASP A 273 3.35 6.76 -1.33
N SER A 274 4.66 6.87 -1.44
CA SER A 274 5.29 7.76 -2.41
C SER A 274 6.74 7.37 -2.71
N LEU A 275 7.10 7.43 -4.00
CA LEU A 275 8.48 7.36 -4.50
C LEU A 275 9.03 8.75 -4.91
N ALA A 276 8.31 9.84 -4.58
CA ALA A 276 8.65 11.20 -5.01
C ALA A 276 10.03 11.65 -4.52
N TRP A 277 10.53 11.11 -3.41
CA TRP A 277 11.85 11.40 -2.86
C TRP A 277 12.99 11.14 -3.86
N SER A 278 12.90 10.06 -4.62
CA SER A 278 13.93 9.69 -5.60
C SER A 278 13.96 10.68 -6.77
N ARG A 279 12.77 11.14 -7.20
CA ARG A 279 12.67 12.18 -8.23
C ARG A 279 13.16 13.53 -7.72
N ASP A 280 12.75 13.93 -6.51
CA ASP A 280 13.18 15.16 -5.85
C ASP A 280 14.71 15.23 -5.77
N ALA A 281 15.35 14.14 -5.35
CA ALA A 281 16.80 14.05 -5.26
C ALA A 281 17.56 14.20 -6.59
N ARG A 282 16.91 14.02 -7.74
CA ARG A 282 17.54 14.21 -9.06
C ARG A 282 17.73 15.69 -9.42
N TRP A 283 16.89 16.53 -8.85
CA TRP A 283 16.84 17.96 -9.17
C TRP A 283 17.50 18.82 -8.07
N ASN A 284 17.98 18.20 -7.01
CA ASN A 284 18.63 18.86 -5.89
C ASN A 284 20.08 18.43 -5.77
N ALA A 285 20.91 19.31 -5.22
CA ALA A 285 22.29 18.97 -4.88
C ALA A 285 22.34 17.79 -3.89
N PRO A 286 23.36 16.94 -3.96
CA PRO A 286 23.56 15.90 -2.95
C PRO A 286 23.63 16.49 -1.54
N LEU A 287 23.25 15.69 -0.54
CA LEU A 287 23.44 16.09 0.86
C LEU A 287 24.93 16.31 1.15
N PRO A 288 25.32 17.22 2.07
CA PRO A 288 26.72 17.49 2.39
C PRO A 288 27.53 16.23 2.71
N GLN A 289 26.97 15.29 3.48
CA GLN A 289 27.63 14.01 3.80
C GLN A 289 27.73 13.05 2.62
N CYS A 290 27.07 13.35 1.51
CA CYS A 290 27.07 12.55 0.28
C CYS A 290 27.92 13.19 -0.84
N GLU A 291 28.41 14.39 -0.61
CA GLU A 291 29.25 15.11 -1.58
C GLU A 291 30.49 14.28 -1.93
N GLY A 292 30.81 14.19 -3.21
CA GLY A 292 31.91 13.35 -3.71
C GLY A 292 31.64 11.83 -3.72
N LYS A 293 30.58 11.33 -3.08
CA LYS A 293 30.27 9.88 -3.06
C LYS A 293 29.38 9.44 -4.25
N HIS A 294 28.48 10.32 -4.68
CA HIS A 294 27.60 10.07 -5.83
C HIS A 294 27.11 11.41 -6.42
N LYS A 295 26.76 11.38 -7.72
CA LYS A 295 26.30 12.58 -8.45
C LYS A 295 24.89 13.05 -8.04
N SER A 296 24.04 12.14 -7.55
CA SER A 296 22.67 12.43 -7.16
C SER A 296 22.24 11.50 -6.02
N CYS A 297 21.47 12.02 -5.08
CA CYS A 297 20.90 11.26 -3.99
C CYS A 297 19.63 10.44 -4.37
N SER A 298 19.32 10.24 -5.65
CA SER A 298 18.12 9.54 -6.11
C SER A 298 18.02 8.07 -5.68
N ASN A 299 19.13 7.47 -5.23
CA ASN A 299 19.21 6.11 -4.68
C ASN A 299 19.85 6.12 -3.27
N CYS A 300 19.81 7.24 -2.59
CA CYS A 300 20.52 7.43 -1.32
C CYS A 300 19.57 7.29 -0.13
N VAL A 301 19.88 6.37 0.78
CA VAL A 301 19.10 6.18 2.01
C VAL A 301 19.03 7.43 2.87
N HIS A 302 20.10 8.21 2.97
CA HIS A 302 20.11 9.44 3.79
C HIS A 302 19.11 10.48 3.26
N TRP A 303 19.01 10.62 1.92
CA TRP A 303 18.01 11.50 1.32
C TRP A 303 16.60 10.98 1.54
N ALA A 304 16.41 9.68 1.31
CA ALA A 304 15.12 9.01 1.46
C ALA A 304 14.58 9.17 2.89
N MET A 305 15.42 8.92 3.92
CA MET A 305 15.02 9.04 5.32
C MET A 305 14.70 10.49 5.70
N ARG A 306 15.56 11.46 5.33
CA ARG A 306 15.30 12.88 5.57
C ARG A 306 14.00 13.36 4.89
N TRP A 307 13.74 12.86 3.70
CA TRP A 307 12.50 13.18 2.98
C TRP A 307 11.28 12.53 3.67
N ARG A 308 11.40 11.27 4.11
CA ARG A 308 10.37 10.56 4.86
C ARG A 308 10.01 11.28 6.16
N GLU A 309 10.99 11.71 6.93
CA GLU A 309 10.77 12.49 8.16
C GLU A 309 9.89 13.73 7.88
N ARG A 310 10.25 14.52 6.88
CA ARG A 310 9.44 15.70 6.49
C ARG A 310 7.99 15.33 6.11
N VAL A 311 7.79 14.20 5.43
CA VAL A 311 6.44 13.72 5.09
C VAL A 311 5.68 13.32 6.34
N LEU A 312 6.32 12.62 7.27
CA LEU A 312 5.69 12.22 8.53
C LEU A 312 5.32 13.44 9.38
N ASP A 313 6.17 14.45 9.47
CA ASP A 313 5.88 15.71 10.17
C ASP A 313 4.61 16.36 9.62
N VAL A 314 4.46 16.36 8.30
CA VAL A 314 3.25 16.90 7.63
C VAL A 314 2.02 16.05 7.90
N LEU A 315 2.13 14.74 7.75
CA LEU A 315 1.00 13.82 7.91
C LEU A 315 0.49 13.76 9.36
N HIS A 316 1.38 13.95 10.33
CA HIS A 316 1.09 13.87 11.76
C HIS A 316 0.97 15.25 12.44
N ALA A 317 1.07 16.33 11.68
CA ALA A 317 0.87 17.68 12.23
C ALA A 317 -0.52 17.82 12.85
N PRO A 318 -0.61 18.43 14.05
CA PRO A 318 -1.91 18.74 14.66
C PRO A 318 -2.74 19.60 13.72
N ARG A 319 -3.89 19.10 13.29
CA ARG A 319 -4.81 19.88 12.44
C ARG A 319 -5.65 20.77 13.31
N GLN A 320 -5.62 22.07 13.04
CA GLN A 320 -6.66 22.97 13.54
C GLN A 320 -7.99 22.53 12.92
N LEU A 321 -8.87 22.00 13.76
CA LEU A 321 -10.27 21.83 13.39
C LEU A 321 -10.78 23.20 12.96
N MET A 322 -10.96 23.43 11.68
CA MET A 322 -11.72 24.57 11.20
C MET A 322 -13.15 24.34 11.67
N LEU A 323 -13.54 24.99 12.74
CA LEU A 323 -14.93 25.06 13.13
C LEU A 323 -15.69 25.65 11.94
N PRO A 324 -16.82 25.06 11.53
CA PRO A 324 -17.64 25.66 10.50
C PRO A 324 -18.00 27.07 10.97
N THR A 325 -17.62 28.06 10.18
CA THR A 325 -18.12 29.42 10.35
C THR A 325 -19.62 29.38 10.13
N THR A 326 -20.35 29.61 11.23
CA THR A 326 -21.83 29.77 11.30
C THR A 326 -22.31 30.91 10.39
#